data_f13034276eaa261c71db2387e404c5c5
#
_entry.id   f13034276eaa261c71db2387e404c5c5
#
_cell.length_a   1.000
_cell.length_b   1.000
_cell.length_c   1.000
_cell.angle_alpha   90.00
_cell.angle_beta   90.00
_cell.angle_gamma   90.00
#
_symmetry.space_group_name_H-M   'P 1'
#
loop_
_entity.id
_entity.type
_entity.pdbx_description
1 polymer ?
#
loop_
_entity_poly.entity_id
_entity_poly.type
_entity_poly.pdbx_seq_one_letter_code
_entity_poly.pdbx_strand_id
1 'polypeptide(L)'
;DKLIIVDYKSTSKDGKITMYTPPKEVKDFLDNPTEETGKNYLDWSLKRLEKLKKAETILQKLNQDLVNDKFNYGKVYSSEISTKDIQYMAFFLIKGCPYCAAQIGNIIKLKEQRPEIKIDVYVRNYTQDDMAALPFPAKPDNDMSISLGFNKFPTTLVSDKDGKRSLIAGVLSSEMMADLTH
;
A
#
# COMPACT_ATOMS: atom_id res chain seq x y z
N ASP A 1 -27.95 -31.79 -1.63
CA ASP A 1 -28.04 -30.60 -2.50
C ASP A 1 -26.67 -30.37 -3.11
N LYS A 2 -26.53 -30.68 -4.42
CA LYS A 2 -25.29 -30.38 -5.15
C LYS A 2 -25.20 -28.87 -5.34
N LEU A 3 -24.16 -28.26 -4.80
CA LEU A 3 -23.82 -26.88 -5.11
C LEU A 3 -23.46 -26.79 -6.59
N ILE A 4 -24.37 -26.26 -7.41
CA ILE A 4 -24.09 -25.99 -8.82
C ILE A 4 -23.26 -24.70 -8.84
N ILE A 5 -21.97 -24.82 -9.09
CA ILE A 5 -21.13 -23.67 -9.37
C ILE A 5 -21.54 -23.11 -10.74
N VAL A 6 -22.25 -21.99 -10.70
CA VAL A 6 -22.60 -21.26 -11.91
C VAL A 6 -21.33 -20.60 -12.46
N ASP A 7 -20.99 -20.91 -13.72
CA ASP A 7 -19.89 -20.22 -14.40
C ASP A 7 -20.15 -18.71 -14.40
N TYR A 8 -19.16 -17.94 -13.95
CA TYR A 8 -19.25 -16.49 -13.94
C TYR A 8 -19.26 -15.95 -15.37
N LYS A 9 -20.35 -15.30 -15.76
CA LYS A 9 -20.44 -14.55 -17.02
C LYS A 9 -19.93 -13.15 -16.80
N SER A 10 -18.89 -12.76 -17.51
CA SER A 10 -18.41 -11.39 -17.59
C SER A 10 -18.74 -10.85 -18.97
N THR A 11 -19.41 -9.71 -19.04
CA THR A 11 -19.73 -9.02 -20.30
C THR A 11 -18.76 -7.85 -20.47
N SER A 12 -17.98 -7.87 -21.53
CA SER A 12 -17.10 -6.74 -21.88
C SER A 12 -17.90 -5.57 -22.49
N LYS A 13 -17.29 -4.37 -22.59
CA LYS A 13 -17.95 -3.15 -23.11
C LYS A 13 -18.45 -3.30 -24.55
N ASP A 14 -17.91 -4.23 -25.31
CA ASP A 14 -18.30 -4.60 -26.68
C ASP A 14 -19.37 -5.71 -26.75
N GLY A 15 -19.97 -6.06 -25.62
CA GLY A 15 -21.04 -7.05 -25.50
C GLY A 15 -20.59 -8.51 -25.61
N LYS A 16 -19.28 -8.77 -25.65
CA LYS A 16 -18.74 -10.12 -25.71
C LYS A 16 -18.84 -10.79 -24.33
N ILE A 17 -19.55 -11.91 -24.27
CA ILE A 17 -19.71 -12.70 -23.05
C ILE A 17 -18.51 -13.66 -22.95
N THR A 18 -17.71 -13.50 -21.88
CA THR A 18 -16.65 -14.45 -21.54
C THR A 18 -17.12 -15.30 -20.36
N MET A 19 -17.18 -16.63 -20.57
CA MET A 19 -17.46 -17.59 -19.50
C MET A 19 -16.17 -17.93 -18.76
N TYR A 20 -16.17 -17.76 -17.47
CA TYR A 20 -15.03 -18.12 -16.63
C TYR A 20 -15.30 -19.46 -15.97
N THR A 21 -14.55 -20.48 -16.37
CA THR A 21 -14.59 -21.78 -15.74
C THR A 21 -13.64 -21.74 -14.51
N PRO A 22 -14.13 -22.07 -13.29
CA PRO A 22 -13.25 -22.14 -12.14
C PRO A 22 -12.14 -23.17 -12.37
N PRO A 23 -10.95 -22.99 -11.78
CA PRO A 23 -9.86 -23.97 -11.83
C PRO A 23 -10.34 -25.34 -11.40
N LYS A 24 -9.77 -26.38 -12.02
CA LYS A 24 -10.17 -27.76 -11.80
C LYS A 24 -10.12 -28.14 -10.31
N GLU A 25 -9.07 -27.74 -9.60
CA GLU A 25 -8.85 -28.03 -8.20
C GLU A 25 -9.93 -27.41 -7.29
N VAL A 26 -10.41 -26.21 -7.66
CA VAL A 26 -11.55 -25.54 -6.97
C VAL A 26 -12.83 -26.32 -7.21
N LYS A 27 -13.09 -26.68 -8.47
CA LYS A 27 -14.31 -27.40 -8.86
C LYS A 27 -14.35 -28.79 -8.23
N ASP A 28 -13.27 -29.57 -8.32
CA ASP A 28 -13.19 -30.92 -7.77
C ASP A 28 -13.41 -30.93 -6.24
N PHE A 29 -12.87 -29.94 -5.52
CA PHE A 29 -13.05 -29.83 -4.08
C PHE A 29 -14.49 -29.46 -3.70
N LEU A 30 -15.13 -28.54 -4.46
CA LEU A 30 -16.51 -28.13 -4.17
C LEU A 30 -17.54 -29.20 -4.58
N ASP A 31 -17.29 -29.92 -5.66
CA ASP A 31 -18.18 -30.99 -6.13
C ASP A 31 -18.09 -32.27 -5.28
N ASN A 32 -16.89 -32.57 -4.75
CA ASN A 32 -16.62 -33.75 -3.93
C ASN A 32 -15.59 -33.43 -2.82
N PRO A 33 -16.03 -32.86 -1.69
CA PRO A 33 -15.15 -32.46 -0.59
C PRO A 33 -14.58 -33.69 0.15
N THR A 34 -13.37 -34.06 -0.18
CA THR A 34 -12.58 -35.12 0.47
C THR A 34 -11.25 -34.56 0.93
N GLU A 35 -10.52 -35.32 1.76
CA GLU A 35 -9.18 -34.94 2.20
C GLU A 35 -8.19 -34.82 1.01
N GLU A 36 -8.35 -35.66 0.01
CA GLU A 36 -7.51 -35.65 -1.21
C GLU A 36 -7.80 -34.41 -2.06
N THR A 37 -9.06 -34.12 -2.36
CA THR A 37 -9.43 -32.92 -3.14
C THR A 37 -9.11 -31.64 -2.39
N GLY A 38 -9.19 -31.64 -1.04
CA GLY A 38 -8.76 -30.54 -0.20
C GLY A 38 -7.24 -30.28 -0.27
N LYS A 39 -6.42 -31.33 -0.25
CA LYS A 39 -4.96 -31.22 -0.43
C LYS A 39 -4.61 -30.64 -1.81
N ASN A 40 -5.25 -31.13 -2.87
CA ASN A 40 -5.03 -30.63 -4.22
C ASN A 40 -5.41 -29.14 -4.35
N TYR A 41 -6.51 -28.72 -3.74
CA TYR A 41 -6.92 -27.30 -3.68
C TYR A 41 -5.89 -26.43 -2.93
N LEU A 42 -5.40 -26.89 -1.78
CA LEU A 42 -4.37 -26.17 -1.02
C LEU A 42 -3.07 -26.03 -1.78
N ASP A 43 -2.60 -27.09 -2.43
CA ASP A 43 -1.38 -27.08 -3.25
C ASP A 43 -1.49 -26.13 -4.44
N TRP A 44 -2.64 -26.15 -5.14
CA TRP A 44 -2.94 -25.19 -6.20
C TRP A 44 -2.95 -23.74 -5.65
N SER A 45 -3.57 -23.50 -4.49
CA SER A 45 -3.65 -22.18 -3.87
C SER A 45 -2.27 -21.64 -3.51
N LEU A 46 -1.39 -22.46 -2.94
CA LEU A 46 -0.02 -22.10 -2.62
C LEU A 46 0.79 -21.74 -3.87
N LYS A 47 0.71 -22.57 -4.93
CA LYS A 47 1.37 -22.27 -6.22
C LYS A 47 0.87 -20.97 -6.85
N ARG A 48 -0.43 -20.66 -6.70
CA ARG A 48 -1.00 -19.39 -7.15
C ARG A 48 -0.43 -18.23 -6.38
N LEU A 49 -0.34 -18.32 -5.04
CA LEU A 49 0.25 -17.28 -4.20
C LEU A 49 1.71 -16.99 -4.56
N GLU A 50 2.50 -18.01 -4.82
CA GLU A 50 3.89 -17.85 -5.28
C GLU A 50 3.98 -17.10 -6.61
N LYS A 51 3.11 -17.43 -7.58
CA LYS A 51 3.04 -16.72 -8.87
C LYS A 51 2.63 -15.26 -8.68
N LEU A 52 1.66 -14.98 -7.80
CA LEU A 52 1.23 -13.63 -7.49
C LEU A 52 2.35 -12.81 -6.85
N LYS A 53 3.11 -13.37 -5.89
CA LYS A 53 4.27 -12.70 -5.30
C LYS A 53 5.34 -12.36 -6.35
N LYS A 54 5.64 -13.29 -7.26
CA LYS A 54 6.59 -13.01 -8.35
C LYS A 54 6.08 -11.89 -9.28
N ALA A 55 4.80 -11.92 -9.65
CA ALA A 55 4.20 -10.88 -10.48
C ALA A 55 4.21 -9.52 -9.77
N GLU A 56 3.89 -9.48 -8.49
CA GLU A 56 3.96 -8.27 -7.67
C GLU A 56 5.37 -7.68 -7.63
N THR A 57 6.39 -8.52 -7.41
CA THR A 57 7.80 -8.09 -7.42
C THR A 57 8.20 -7.48 -8.76
N ILE A 58 7.77 -8.08 -9.88
CA ILE A 58 8.02 -7.55 -11.23
C ILE A 58 7.31 -6.21 -11.43
N LEU A 59 6.04 -6.12 -11.03
CA LEU A 59 5.26 -4.89 -11.14
C LEU A 59 5.83 -3.77 -10.27
N GLN A 60 6.31 -4.09 -9.06
CA GLN A 60 6.99 -3.12 -8.20
C GLN A 60 8.25 -2.58 -8.86
N LYS A 61 9.07 -3.48 -9.43
CA LYS A 61 10.29 -3.07 -10.18
C LYS A 61 9.95 -2.19 -11.38
N LEU A 62 9.00 -2.63 -12.23
CA LEU A 62 8.56 -1.85 -13.40
C LEU A 62 7.95 -0.50 -13.00
N ASN A 63 7.24 -0.44 -11.89
CA ASN A 63 6.67 0.80 -11.38
C ASN A 63 7.76 1.75 -10.86
N GLN A 64 8.81 1.22 -10.22
CA GLN A 64 9.99 2.00 -9.86
C GLN A 64 10.72 2.53 -11.09
N ASP A 65 10.93 1.69 -12.10
CA ASP A 65 11.60 2.10 -13.36
C ASP A 65 10.77 3.16 -14.11
N LEU A 66 9.44 3.00 -14.18
CA LEU A 66 8.52 3.98 -14.80
C LEU A 66 8.46 5.30 -14.04
N VAL A 67 8.52 5.25 -12.71
CA VAL A 67 8.56 6.46 -11.87
C VAL A 67 9.88 7.18 -12.05
N ASN A 68 10.98 6.45 -12.12
CA ASN A 68 12.32 7.02 -12.36
C ASN A 68 12.44 7.66 -13.75
N ASP A 69 11.84 7.07 -14.79
CA ASP A 69 11.91 7.58 -16.18
C ASP A 69 10.95 8.75 -16.46
N LYS A 70 9.73 8.70 -15.93
CA LYS A 70 8.71 9.73 -16.23
C LYS A 70 8.72 10.93 -15.32
N PHE A 71 9.21 10.77 -14.10
CA PHE A 71 9.26 11.85 -13.11
C PHE A 71 10.70 12.21 -12.80
N ASN A 72 11.34 12.87 -13.75
CA ASN A 72 12.61 13.56 -13.56
C ASN A 72 12.43 14.78 -12.59
N TYR A 73 11.63 14.57 -11.55
CA TYR A 73 11.57 15.46 -10.40
C TYR A 73 12.83 15.24 -9.59
N GLY A 74 13.75 16.14 -9.79
CA GLY A 74 15.08 16.19 -9.25
C GLY A 74 15.30 15.32 -8.01
N LYS A 75 16.01 14.23 -8.18
CA LYS A 75 16.73 13.43 -7.17
C LYS A 75 15.98 13.04 -5.88
N VAL A 76 14.71 12.60 -5.95
CA VAL A 76 13.96 12.22 -4.75
C VAL A 76 13.93 10.70 -4.52
N TYR A 77 14.42 9.89 -5.44
CA TYR A 77 14.36 8.43 -5.31
C TYR A 77 15.72 7.80 -5.40
N SER A 78 16.45 7.73 -4.28
CA SER A 78 17.50 6.74 -4.16
C SER A 78 16.91 5.52 -3.43
N SER A 79 17.11 4.36 -4.03
CA SER A 79 16.80 3.05 -3.44
C SER A 79 17.64 2.72 -2.20
N GLU A 80 18.57 3.57 -1.84
CA GLU A 80 19.34 3.50 -0.61
C GLU A 80 18.85 4.65 0.29
N ILE A 81 17.78 4.40 1.04
CA ILE A 81 17.56 5.16 2.25
C ILE A 81 18.74 4.77 3.15
N SER A 82 19.70 5.65 3.29
CA SER A 82 20.59 5.58 4.45
C SER A 82 19.67 5.77 5.64
N THR A 83 19.30 4.66 6.28
CA THR A 83 18.29 4.60 7.33
C THR A 83 18.76 5.25 8.64
N LYS A 84 19.92 5.89 8.61
CA LYS A 84 20.50 6.53 9.79
C LYS A 84 20.35 8.04 9.66
N ASP A 85 19.75 8.64 10.66
CA ASP A 85 19.65 10.11 10.83
C ASP A 85 18.44 10.77 10.13
N ILE A 86 17.29 10.13 10.05
CA ILE A 86 16.06 10.81 9.60
C ILE A 86 15.63 11.82 10.68
N GLN A 87 15.54 13.09 10.27
CA GLN A 87 15.16 14.20 11.14
C GLN A 87 13.77 14.74 10.88
N TYR A 88 13.19 14.39 9.73
CA TYR A 88 11.88 14.89 9.32
C TYR A 88 11.05 13.82 8.61
N MET A 89 9.80 13.73 8.99
CA MET A 89 8.81 12.88 8.34
C MET A 89 7.54 13.69 8.02
N ALA A 90 7.06 13.58 6.77
CA ALA A 90 5.75 14.10 6.38
C ALA A 90 4.84 12.96 5.94
N PHE A 91 3.72 12.81 6.62
CA PHE A 91 2.72 11.79 6.33
C PHE A 91 1.60 12.37 5.49
N PHE A 92 1.26 11.70 4.40
CA PHE A 92 0.15 12.04 3.53
C PHE A 92 -0.96 11.01 3.68
N LEU A 93 -2.12 11.47 4.12
CA LEU A 93 -3.28 10.64 4.43
C LEU A 93 -4.48 11.10 3.60
N ILE A 94 -5.41 10.17 3.32
CA ILE A 94 -6.68 10.50 2.65
C ILE A 94 -7.85 10.00 3.48
N LYS A 95 -8.94 10.77 3.53
CA LYS A 95 -10.15 10.42 4.26
C LYS A 95 -10.77 9.13 3.69
N GLY A 96 -11.27 8.26 4.58
CA GLY A 96 -11.93 7.01 4.21
C GLY A 96 -11.00 5.85 3.85
N CYS A 97 -9.69 6.04 3.97
CA CYS A 97 -8.69 4.99 3.73
C CYS A 97 -8.41 4.19 5.02
N PRO A 98 -8.70 2.88 5.09
CA PRO A 98 -8.46 2.08 6.30
C PRO A 98 -6.97 1.99 6.66
N TYR A 99 -6.08 1.96 5.67
CA TYR A 99 -4.63 1.97 5.89
C TYR A 99 -4.14 3.30 6.47
N CYS A 100 -4.77 4.42 6.10
CA CYS A 100 -4.48 5.73 6.69
C CYS A 100 -4.92 5.79 8.16
N ALA A 101 -6.04 5.15 8.52
CA ALA A 101 -6.46 5.03 9.91
C ALA A 101 -5.44 4.24 10.75
N ALA A 102 -4.90 3.13 10.22
CA ALA A 102 -3.82 2.38 10.87
C ALA A 102 -2.54 3.23 11.02
N GLN A 103 -2.20 4.02 9.99
CA GLN A 103 -1.03 4.91 10.04
C GLN A 103 -1.16 5.99 11.11
N ILE A 104 -2.35 6.53 11.36
CA ILE A 104 -2.58 7.50 12.44
C ILE A 104 -2.15 6.94 13.80
N GLY A 105 -2.54 5.69 14.13
CA GLY A 105 -2.13 5.02 15.35
C GLY A 105 -0.60 4.85 15.46
N ASN A 106 0.07 4.57 14.34
CA ASN A 106 1.52 4.43 14.30
C ASN A 106 2.24 5.78 14.47
N ILE A 107 1.69 6.86 13.92
CA ILE A 107 2.22 8.23 14.10
C ILE A 107 2.16 8.65 15.58
N ILE A 108 1.08 8.33 16.29
CA ILE A 108 0.95 8.61 17.71
C ILE A 108 2.09 7.94 18.47
N LYS A 109 2.26 6.63 18.28
CA LYS A 109 3.33 5.86 18.93
C LYS A 109 4.73 6.41 18.62
N LEU A 110 4.97 6.78 17.34
CA LEU A 110 6.26 7.38 16.97
C LEU A 110 6.51 8.69 17.71
N LYS A 111 5.52 9.57 17.81
CA LYS A 111 5.65 10.84 18.54
C LYS A 111 5.94 10.65 20.03
N GLU A 112 5.40 9.59 20.62
CA GLU A 112 5.69 9.23 22.01
C GLU A 112 7.10 8.68 22.20
N GLN A 113 7.57 7.85 21.24
CA GLN A 113 8.88 7.20 21.31
C GLN A 113 10.04 8.10 20.88
N ARG A 114 9.79 8.99 19.89
CA ARG A 114 10.81 9.84 19.26
C ARG A 114 10.29 11.29 19.13
N PRO A 115 10.15 12.01 20.27
CA PRO A 115 9.60 13.37 20.28
C PRO A 115 10.49 14.39 19.56
N GLU A 116 11.78 14.09 19.36
CA GLU A 116 12.75 14.93 18.66
C GLU A 116 12.54 14.98 17.14
N ILE A 117 11.85 13.99 16.57
CA ILE A 117 11.63 13.95 15.13
C ILE A 117 10.53 14.94 14.74
N LYS A 118 10.85 15.80 13.80
CA LYS A 118 9.86 16.71 13.24
C LYS A 118 8.88 15.96 12.34
N ILE A 119 7.60 15.97 12.73
CA ILE A 119 6.52 15.29 12.01
C ILE A 119 5.50 16.32 11.54
N ASP A 120 5.24 16.34 10.23
CA ASP A 120 4.11 17.02 9.61
C ASP A 120 3.10 15.99 9.09
N VAL A 121 1.81 16.31 9.16
CA VAL A 121 0.76 15.45 8.61
C VAL A 121 -0.07 16.26 7.63
N TYR A 122 -0.17 15.77 6.40
CA TYR A 122 -0.96 16.35 5.32
C TYR A 122 -2.15 15.45 5.02
N VAL A 123 -3.33 16.05 4.90
CA VAL A 123 -4.57 15.29 4.74
C VAL A 123 -5.35 15.75 3.51
N ARG A 124 -5.85 14.79 2.75
CA ARG A 124 -6.68 15.01 1.56
C ARG A 124 -8.12 14.63 1.85
N ASN A 125 -9.06 15.45 1.37
CA ASN A 125 -10.50 15.26 1.54
C ASN A 125 -10.98 15.30 3.00
N TYR A 126 -10.23 15.90 3.90
CA TYR A 126 -10.63 16.17 5.29
C TYR A 126 -11.26 17.56 5.37
N THR A 127 -12.36 17.67 6.11
CA THR A 127 -12.91 18.96 6.50
C THR A 127 -12.11 19.57 7.66
N GLN A 128 -12.37 20.82 8.02
CA GLN A 128 -11.75 21.42 9.22
C GLN A 128 -12.10 20.65 10.50
N ASP A 129 -13.35 20.21 10.63
CA ASP A 129 -13.79 19.41 11.78
C ASP A 129 -13.09 18.05 11.82
N ASP A 130 -12.92 17.39 10.67
CA ASP A 130 -12.15 16.15 10.59
C ASP A 130 -10.70 16.34 11.03
N MET A 131 -10.06 17.44 10.62
CA MET A 131 -8.69 17.75 11.01
C MET A 131 -8.58 18.08 12.50
N ALA A 132 -9.56 18.79 13.05
CA ALA A 132 -9.62 19.13 14.48
C ALA A 132 -9.83 17.88 15.37
N ALA A 133 -10.47 16.83 14.82
CA ALA A 133 -10.66 15.55 15.51
C ALA A 133 -9.42 14.64 15.50
N LEU A 134 -8.37 14.98 14.74
CA LEU A 134 -7.13 14.21 14.76
C LEU A 134 -6.35 14.44 16.07
N PRO A 135 -5.63 13.42 16.57
CA PRO A 135 -4.86 13.51 17.82
C PRO A 135 -3.57 14.34 17.69
N PHE A 136 -3.35 14.98 16.56
CA PHE A 136 -2.19 15.79 16.25
C PHE A 136 -2.56 16.86 15.20
N PRO A 137 -1.81 17.97 15.13
CA PRO A 137 -2.02 18.99 14.09
C PRO A 137 -1.83 18.40 12.70
N ALA A 138 -2.78 18.68 11.81
CA ALA A 138 -2.74 18.30 10.41
C ALA A 138 -2.97 19.51 9.51
N LYS A 139 -2.43 19.46 8.29
CA LYS A 139 -2.54 20.50 7.27
C LYS A 139 -3.26 19.93 6.05
N PRO A 140 -4.04 20.74 5.32
CA PRO A 140 -4.59 20.28 4.05
C PRO A 140 -3.44 19.96 3.05
N ASP A 141 -3.61 18.91 2.26
CA ASP A 141 -2.61 18.49 1.24
C ASP A 141 -2.39 19.56 0.16
N ASN A 142 -3.43 20.34 -0.20
CA ASN A 142 -3.35 21.41 -1.21
C ASN A 142 -2.61 20.97 -2.48
N ASP A 143 -2.91 19.75 -2.97
CA ASP A 143 -2.31 19.14 -4.14
C ASP A 143 -0.79 18.88 -4.06
N MET A 144 -0.20 18.96 -2.86
CA MET A 144 1.20 18.66 -2.64
C MET A 144 1.54 17.22 -3.04
N SER A 145 0.68 16.25 -2.73
CA SER A 145 0.84 14.85 -3.14
C SER A 145 0.87 14.70 -4.67
N ILE A 146 0.06 15.47 -5.40
CA ILE A 146 0.06 15.51 -6.88
C ILE A 146 1.38 16.09 -7.38
N SER A 147 1.81 17.22 -6.80
CA SER A 147 3.06 17.88 -7.17
C SER A 147 4.29 16.99 -6.89
N LEU A 148 4.22 16.14 -5.87
CA LEU A 148 5.25 15.15 -5.54
C LEU A 148 5.10 13.85 -6.36
N GLY A 149 4.09 13.74 -7.24
CA GLY A 149 3.95 12.67 -8.20
C GLY A 149 3.39 11.36 -7.64
N PHE A 150 2.72 11.36 -6.47
CA PHE A 150 2.11 10.15 -5.95
C PHE A 150 0.60 10.28 -5.74
N ASN A 151 -0.08 9.13 -5.84
CA ASN A 151 -1.53 8.98 -5.68
C ASN A 151 -1.92 7.83 -4.75
N LYS A 152 -0.93 7.21 -4.09
CA LYS A 152 -1.15 6.14 -3.12
C LYS A 152 -1.12 6.71 -1.70
N PHE A 153 -2.03 6.24 -0.85
CA PHE A 153 -2.13 6.67 0.55
C PHE A 153 -2.23 5.44 1.47
N PRO A 154 -1.61 5.47 2.65
CA PRO A 154 -0.71 6.51 3.13
C PRO A 154 0.61 6.51 2.36
N THR A 155 1.25 7.67 2.25
CA THR A 155 2.63 7.82 1.78
C THR A 155 3.39 8.68 2.77
N THR A 156 4.64 8.33 3.04
CA THR A 156 5.52 9.06 3.96
C THR A 156 6.70 9.62 3.19
N LEU A 157 6.91 10.92 3.26
CA LEU A 157 8.16 11.56 2.83
C LEU A 157 9.09 11.61 4.04
N VAL A 158 10.29 11.07 3.89
CA VAL A 158 11.35 11.14 4.91
C VAL A 158 12.48 12.03 4.40
N SER A 159 13.12 12.76 5.31
CA SER A 159 14.32 13.55 5.01
C SER A 159 15.38 13.30 6.06
N ASP A 160 16.60 13.02 5.62
CA ASP A 160 17.76 12.88 6.50
C ASP A 160 18.38 14.26 6.84
N LYS A 161 19.44 14.24 7.64
CA LYS A 161 20.20 15.43 8.06
C LYS A 161 20.82 16.20 6.88
N ASP A 162 21.12 15.51 5.78
CA ASP A 162 21.76 16.10 4.60
C ASP A 162 20.71 16.67 3.61
N GLY A 163 19.42 16.62 3.99
CA GLY A 163 18.32 17.10 3.17
C GLY A 163 17.92 16.16 2.05
N LYS A 164 18.47 14.95 2.00
CA LYS A 164 18.08 13.91 1.04
C LYS A 164 16.69 13.42 1.41
N ARG A 165 15.82 13.32 0.42
CA ARG A 165 14.41 12.97 0.60
C ARG A 165 14.08 11.66 -0.08
N SER A 166 13.20 10.90 0.53
CA SER A 166 12.66 9.64 -0.01
C SER A 166 11.18 9.53 0.27
N LEU A 167 10.43 8.89 -0.64
CA LEU A 167 9.00 8.61 -0.48
C LEU A 167 8.81 7.11 -0.22
N ILE A 168 8.03 6.80 0.81
CA ILE A 168 7.70 5.44 1.19
C ILE A 168 6.18 5.30 1.11
N ALA A 169 5.69 4.49 0.16
CA ALA A 169 4.26 4.23 0.02
C ALA A 169 3.82 3.06 0.89
N GLY A 170 2.66 3.19 1.54
CA GLY A 170 2.10 2.17 2.41
C GLY A 170 2.19 2.50 3.90
N VAL A 171 1.67 1.61 4.73
CA VAL A 171 1.69 1.75 6.18
C VAL A 171 3.08 1.43 6.71
N LEU A 172 3.65 2.35 7.47
CA LEU A 172 4.87 2.14 8.24
C LEU A 172 4.49 1.81 9.69
N SER A 173 4.95 0.68 10.22
CA SER A 173 4.80 0.38 11.63
C SER A 173 5.64 1.34 12.49
N SER A 174 5.29 1.48 13.77
CA SER A 174 6.09 2.29 14.70
C SER A 174 7.53 1.79 14.83
N GLU A 175 7.74 0.47 14.78
CA GLU A 175 9.06 -0.15 14.82
C GLU A 175 9.88 0.18 13.56
N MET A 176 9.28 0.04 12.36
CA MET A 176 9.95 0.43 11.11
C MET A 176 10.33 1.91 11.11
N MET A 177 9.47 2.78 11.63
CA MET A 177 9.74 4.21 11.72
C MET A 177 10.86 4.51 12.74
N ALA A 178 10.88 3.79 13.87
CA ALA A 178 11.93 3.91 14.88
C ALA A 178 13.28 3.46 14.29
N ASP A 179 13.32 2.36 13.53
CA ASP A 179 14.54 1.88 12.87
C ASP A 179 15.08 2.87 11.82
N LEU A 180 14.18 3.58 11.11
CA LEU A 180 14.56 4.62 10.15
C LEU A 180 15.20 5.86 10.81
N THR A 181 15.10 6.00 12.11
CA THR A 181 15.50 7.21 12.86
C THR A 181 16.71 6.97 13.79
N HIS A 182 17.32 5.81 13.71
CA HIS A 182 18.52 5.45 14.48
C HIS A 182 19.84 5.77 13.79
#